data_53f4d780c4da999f2c42b2785e58689d
#
_entry.id   53f4d780c4da999f2c42b2785e58689d
#
_cell.length_a   1.000
_cell.length_b   1.000
_cell.length_c   1.000
_cell.angle_alpha   90.00
_cell.angle_beta   90.00
_cell.angle_gamma   90.00
#
_symmetry.space_group_name_H-M   'P 1'
#
loop_
_entity.id
_entity.type
_entity.pdbx_description
1 polymer ?
#
loop_
_entity_poly.entity_id
_entity_poly.type
_entity_poly.pdbx_seq_one_letter_code
_entity_poly.pdbx_strand_id
1 'polypeptide(L)'
;MAMMNEMEYRTIGSALAGGYRAAVYCRLSKDDDLQGESASIANQRDMLEKYCEKQGWEVVAVYQDDGFTGLNMERPDLQRMLRAIERRQINLVITKDLSRLGRNYLQTGHLIEDFFPRNGVRYIAMNDGIDTLRDNNDIAPFKNILNEMYSK
;
A
#
# COMPACT_ATOMS: atom_id res chain seq x y z
N MET A 1 -3.07 17.36 -6.79
CA MET A 1 -4.16 17.35 -5.80
C MET A 1 -3.58 17.14 -4.42
N ALA A 2 -4.05 17.91 -3.45
CA ALA A 2 -3.59 17.73 -2.09
C ALA A 2 -4.05 16.39 -1.54
N MET A 3 -3.20 15.74 -0.75
CA MET A 3 -3.59 14.53 -0.04
C MET A 3 -4.67 14.88 0.99
N MET A 4 -5.52 13.93 1.28
CA MET A 4 -6.53 14.09 2.30
C MET A 4 -5.87 14.36 3.65
N ASN A 5 -6.46 15.23 4.44
CA ASN A 5 -5.96 15.48 5.78
C ASN A 5 -6.52 14.44 6.76
N GLU A 6 -6.02 14.47 7.98
CA GLU A 6 -6.42 13.49 9.00
C GLU A 6 -7.93 13.50 9.25
N MET A 7 -8.53 14.70 9.24
CA MET A 7 -9.97 14.81 9.51
C MET A 7 -10.80 14.20 8.38
N GLU A 8 -10.37 14.36 7.13
CA GLU A 8 -11.05 13.76 5.97
C GLU A 8 -11.03 12.24 6.05
N TYR A 9 -9.87 11.66 6.42
CA TYR A 9 -9.77 10.21 6.61
C TYR A 9 -10.64 9.73 7.77
N ARG A 10 -10.68 10.47 8.86
CA ARG A 10 -11.55 10.13 9.99
C ARG A 10 -13.02 10.18 9.60
N THR A 11 -13.41 11.17 8.82
CA THR A 11 -14.79 11.30 8.35
C THR A 11 -15.15 10.12 7.46
N ILE A 12 -14.29 9.74 6.53
CA ILE A 12 -14.51 8.57 5.68
C ILE A 12 -14.62 7.31 6.53
N GLY A 13 -13.68 7.12 7.46
CA GLY A 13 -13.68 5.97 8.34
C GLY A 13 -14.96 5.86 9.16
N SER A 14 -15.43 6.99 9.69
CA SER A 14 -16.68 7.02 10.45
C SER A 14 -17.89 6.70 9.56
N ALA A 15 -17.91 7.24 8.34
CA ALA A 15 -18.99 7.00 7.40
C ALA A 15 -19.04 5.54 6.95
N LEU A 16 -17.91 4.83 7.02
CA LEU A 16 -17.79 3.43 6.64
C LEU A 16 -17.94 2.50 7.85
N ALA A 17 -18.78 2.86 8.79
CA ALA A 17 -19.24 2.00 9.88
C ALA A 17 -18.12 1.14 10.50
N GLY A 18 -17.26 1.75 11.31
CA GLY A 18 -16.23 0.99 12.02
C GLY A 18 -14.81 1.41 11.72
N GLY A 19 -14.62 2.52 11.04
CA GLY A 19 -13.29 3.08 10.82
C GLY A 19 -12.63 2.61 9.53
N TYR A 20 -11.35 2.23 9.60
CA TYR A 20 -10.61 1.84 8.41
C TYR A 20 -10.99 0.43 7.97
N ARG A 21 -11.14 0.29 6.67
CA ARG A 21 -11.36 -0.98 5.98
C ARG A 21 -10.09 -1.27 5.19
N ALA A 22 -9.22 -2.08 5.78
CA ALA A 22 -7.86 -2.26 5.30
C ALA A 22 -7.74 -3.40 4.31
N ALA A 23 -6.98 -3.17 3.26
CA ALA A 23 -6.50 -4.20 2.35
C ALA A 23 -5.01 -4.42 2.62
N VAL A 24 -4.64 -5.65 2.88
CA VAL A 24 -3.25 -6.07 2.98
C VAL A 24 -2.80 -6.52 1.60
N TYR A 25 -1.70 -5.97 1.10
CA TYR A 25 -1.15 -6.38 -0.18
C TYR A 25 0.25 -6.94 0.00
N CYS A 26 0.47 -8.15 -0.53
CA CYS A 26 1.74 -8.87 -0.46
C CYS A 26 2.20 -9.23 -1.86
N ARG A 27 3.50 -9.09 -2.12
CA ARG A 27 4.09 -9.48 -3.39
C ARG A 27 5.46 -10.10 -3.15
N LEU A 28 5.74 -11.14 -3.93
CA LEU A 28 7.05 -11.78 -3.92
C LEU A 28 7.39 -12.16 -5.35
N SER A 29 8.57 -11.74 -5.83
CA SER A 29 9.09 -12.13 -7.12
C SER A 29 10.23 -13.13 -6.95
N LYS A 30 10.68 -13.75 -8.03
CA LYS A 30 11.83 -14.66 -7.99
C LYS A 30 13.09 -13.94 -7.52
N ASP A 31 13.23 -12.66 -7.87
CA ASP A 31 14.40 -11.88 -7.46
C ASP A 31 14.42 -11.64 -5.95
N ASP A 32 13.26 -11.52 -5.33
CA ASP A 32 13.16 -11.38 -3.88
C ASP A 32 13.66 -12.66 -3.17
N ASP A 33 13.36 -13.84 -3.72
CA ASP A 33 13.86 -15.10 -3.18
C ASP A 33 15.39 -15.20 -3.25
N LEU A 34 15.97 -14.75 -4.35
CA LEU A 34 17.42 -14.80 -4.56
C LEU A 34 18.19 -13.91 -3.61
N GLN A 35 17.56 -12.90 -3.04
CA GLN A 35 18.20 -12.03 -2.08
C GLN A 35 18.21 -12.59 -0.67
N GLY A 36 17.67 -13.80 -0.48
CA GLY A 36 17.68 -14.46 0.81
C GLY A 36 16.81 -13.80 1.86
N GLU A 37 15.95 -12.91 1.47
CA GLU A 37 15.04 -12.27 2.40
C GLU A 37 13.96 -13.25 2.82
N SER A 38 13.75 -13.39 4.13
CA SER A 38 12.67 -14.21 4.68
C SER A 38 11.34 -13.48 4.53
N ALA A 39 11.11 -12.93 3.33
CA ALA A 39 9.96 -12.09 3.06
C ALA A 39 8.86 -12.86 2.37
N SER A 40 8.65 -14.12 2.75
CA SER A 40 7.59 -14.93 2.17
C SER A 40 6.25 -14.20 2.25
N ILE A 41 5.35 -14.56 1.34
CA ILE A 41 3.99 -14.00 1.34
C ILE A 41 3.33 -14.22 2.71
N ALA A 42 3.48 -15.42 3.28
CA ALA A 42 2.91 -15.73 4.60
C ALA A 42 3.46 -14.82 5.69
N ASN A 43 4.76 -14.53 5.66
CA ASN A 43 5.38 -13.65 6.65
C ASN A 43 4.93 -12.19 6.48
N GLN A 44 4.83 -11.71 5.24
CA GLN A 44 4.32 -10.36 4.95
C GLN A 44 2.90 -10.24 5.49
N ARG A 45 2.05 -11.20 5.15
CA ARG A 45 0.66 -11.20 5.55
C ARG A 45 0.51 -11.19 7.07
N ASP A 46 1.21 -12.08 7.75
CA ASP A 46 1.14 -12.18 9.20
C ASP A 46 1.54 -10.88 9.89
N MET A 47 2.63 -10.29 9.45
CA MET A 47 3.13 -9.03 10.00
C MET A 47 2.12 -7.90 9.81
N LEU A 48 1.55 -7.80 8.61
CA LEU A 48 0.62 -6.73 8.27
C LEU A 48 -0.73 -6.89 8.96
N GLU A 49 -1.23 -8.12 9.04
CA GLU A 49 -2.48 -8.39 9.74
C GLU A 49 -2.36 -8.08 11.23
N LYS A 50 -1.24 -8.46 11.84
CA LYS A 50 -0.99 -8.14 13.25
C LYS A 50 -0.89 -6.66 13.49
N TYR A 51 -0.27 -5.92 12.59
CA TYR A 51 -0.19 -4.48 12.72
C TYR A 51 -1.58 -3.84 12.66
N CYS A 52 -2.39 -4.25 11.70
CA CYS A 52 -3.76 -3.74 11.58
C CYS A 52 -4.58 -4.06 12.82
N GLU A 53 -4.48 -5.28 13.33
CA GLU A 53 -5.18 -5.69 14.55
C GLU A 53 -4.80 -4.81 15.73
N LYS A 54 -3.49 -4.55 15.89
CA LYS A 54 -2.99 -3.70 16.96
C LYS A 54 -3.51 -2.27 16.86
N GLN A 55 -3.72 -1.78 15.64
CA GLN A 55 -4.26 -0.43 15.40
C GLN A 55 -5.79 -0.37 15.54
N GLY A 56 -6.45 -1.51 15.63
CA GLY A 56 -7.90 -1.57 15.66
C GLY A 56 -8.55 -1.43 14.28
N TRP A 57 -7.82 -1.71 13.22
CA TRP A 57 -8.32 -1.63 11.84
C TRP A 57 -8.84 -2.98 11.39
N GLU A 58 -9.98 -2.98 10.69
CA GLU A 58 -10.54 -4.21 10.13
C GLU A 58 -9.83 -4.55 8.81
N VAL A 59 -9.27 -5.75 8.72
CA VAL A 59 -8.72 -6.26 7.46
C VAL A 59 -9.87 -6.88 6.67
N VAL A 60 -10.31 -6.21 5.61
CA VAL A 60 -11.45 -6.68 4.81
C VAL A 60 -11.02 -7.55 3.65
N ALA A 61 -9.74 -7.49 3.24
CA ALA A 61 -9.25 -8.31 2.16
C ALA A 61 -7.73 -8.45 2.24
N VAL A 62 -7.23 -9.59 1.76
CA VAL A 62 -5.80 -9.83 1.58
C VAL A 62 -5.59 -10.16 0.11
N TYR A 63 -4.68 -9.43 -0.52
CA TYR A 63 -4.32 -9.62 -1.92
C TYR A 63 -2.88 -10.07 -2.01
N GLN A 64 -2.61 -11.09 -2.82
CA GLN A 64 -1.29 -11.71 -2.88
C GLN A 64 -0.91 -12.01 -4.32
N ASP A 65 0.23 -11.50 -4.75
CA ASP A 65 0.82 -11.81 -6.06
C ASP A 65 2.16 -12.50 -5.83
N ASP A 66 2.17 -13.82 -5.91
CA ASP A 66 3.35 -14.64 -5.73
C ASP A 66 3.95 -14.98 -7.10
N GLY A 67 5.22 -14.67 -7.29
CA GLY A 67 5.92 -14.90 -8.55
C GLY A 67 5.77 -13.78 -9.57
N PHE A 68 5.27 -12.62 -9.16
CA PHE A 68 5.06 -11.48 -10.05
C PHE A 68 6.03 -10.35 -9.77
N THR A 69 6.56 -9.74 -10.83
CA THR A 69 7.47 -8.60 -10.71
C THR A 69 6.74 -7.33 -10.29
N GLY A 70 7.45 -6.44 -9.60
CA GLY A 70 6.96 -5.10 -9.29
C GLY A 70 7.16 -4.08 -10.41
N LEU A 71 7.76 -4.50 -11.55
CA LEU A 71 8.09 -3.58 -12.63
C LEU A 71 6.91 -3.16 -13.49
N ASN A 72 5.79 -3.88 -13.41
CA ASN A 72 4.58 -3.51 -14.13
C ASN A 72 3.35 -3.74 -13.27
N MET A 73 2.19 -3.30 -13.77
CA MET A 73 0.92 -3.40 -13.07
C MET A 73 0.13 -4.66 -13.42
N GLU A 74 0.71 -5.56 -14.24
CA GLU A 74 0.04 -6.76 -14.68
C GLU A 74 0.14 -7.87 -13.63
N ARG A 75 -0.45 -7.58 -12.47
CA ARG A 75 -0.51 -8.47 -11.32
C ARG A 75 -1.98 -8.67 -10.98
N PRO A 76 -2.48 -9.91 -11.07
CA PRO A 76 -3.94 -10.15 -10.95
C PRO A 76 -4.55 -9.63 -9.65
N ASP A 77 -3.90 -9.87 -8.53
CA ASP A 77 -4.46 -9.44 -7.24
C ASP A 77 -4.33 -7.94 -7.03
N LEU A 78 -3.25 -7.33 -7.52
CA LEU A 78 -3.17 -5.87 -7.51
C LEU A 78 -4.34 -5.26 -8.27
N GLN A 79 -4.63 -5.78 -9.47
CA GLN A 79 -5.74 -5.28 -10.28
C GLN A 79 -7.09 -5.47 -9.58
N ARG A 80 -7.29 -6.61 -8.92
CA ARG A 80 -8.50 -6.84 -8.14
C ARG A 80 -8.63 -5.84 -7.00
N MET A 81 -7.53 -5.54 -6.31
CA MET A 81 -7.52 -4.56 -5.24
C MET A 81 -7.89 -3.17 -5.75
N LEU A 82 -7.31 -2.76 -6.89
CA LEU A 82 -7.60 -1.45 -7.46
C LEU A 82 -9.07 -1.32 -7.83
N ARG A 83 -9.69 -2.37 -8.36
CA ARG A 83 -11.13 -2.37 -8.66
C ARG A 83 -11.97 -2.27 -7.39
N ALA A 84 -11.57 -2.96 -6.33
CA ALA A 84 -12.27 -2.87 -5.05
C ALA A 84 -12.18 -1.46 -4.46
N ILE A 85 -11.04 -0.80 -4.64
CA ILE A 85 -10.86 0.60 -4.23
C ILE A 85 -11.83 1.50 -4.99
N GLU A 86 -11.95 1.32 -6.29
CA GLU A 86 -12.87 2.13 -7.10
C GLU A 86 -14.32 1.95 -6.67
N ARG A 87 -14.65 0.77 -6.16
CA ARG A 87 -15.98 0.47 -5.62
C ARG A 87 -16.18 0.93 -4.17
N ARG A 88 -15.20 1.64 -3.64
CA ARG A 88 -15.25 2.19 -2.27
C ARG A 88 -15.34 1.12 -1.19
N GLN A 89 -14.80 -0.06 -1.45
CA GLN A 89 -14.79 -1.16 -0.47
C GLN A 89 -13.59 -1.10 0.47
N ILE A 90 -12.57 -0.34 0.12
CA ILE A 90 -11.30 -0.24 0.82
C ILE A 90 -10.94 1.22 0.98
N ASN A 91 -10.50 1.63 2.17
CA ASN A 91 -9.99 3.00 2.40
C ASN A 91 -8.60 3.03 3.03
N LEU A 92 -7.96 1.87 3.14
CA LEU A 92 -6.58 1.79 3.64
C LEU A 92 -5.89 0.63 2.92
N VAL A 93 -4.71 0.89 2.37
CA VAL A 93 -3.85 -0.14 1.80
C VAL A 93 -2.55 -0.17 2.58
N ILE A 94 -2.10 -1.36 2.97
CA ILE A 94 -0.87 -1.52 3.70
C ILE A 94 0.01 -2.59 3.06
N THR A 95 1.30 -2.26 2.89
CA THR A 95 2.31 -3.19 2.38
C THR A 95 3.49 -3.23 3.34
N LYS A 96 4.33 -4.26 3.23
CA LYS A 96 5.55 -4.36 4.03
C LYS A 96 6.49 -3.19 3.72
N ASP A 97 6.69 -2.93 2.44
CA ASP A 97 7.51 -1.82 1.98
C ASP A 97 7.00 -1.36 0.61
N LEU A 98 7.53 -0.24 0.14
CA LEU A 98 7.09 0.35 -1.12
C LEU A 98 7.32 -0.58 -2.32
N SER A 99 8.39 -1.36 -2.31
CA SER A 99 8.72 -2.24 -3.42
C SER A 99 7.65 -3.31 -3.64
N ARG A 100 6.91 -3.68 -2.61
CA ARG A 100 5.81 -4.65 -2.75
C ARG A 100 4.66 -4.05 -3.54
N LEU A 101 4.38 -2.76 -3.33
CA LEU A 101 3.37 -2.06 -4.14
C LEU A 101 3.82 -1.94 -5.59
N GLY A 102 5.08 -1.58 -5.82
CA GLY A 102 5.62 -1.51 -7.15
C GLY A 102 7.04 -0.98 -7.19
N ARG A 103 7.75 -1.31 -8.26
CA ARG A 103 9.11 -0.86 -8.53
C ARG A 103 9.21 0.08 -9.73
N ASN A 104 8.09 0.34 -10.40
CA ASN A 104 8.07 1.29 -11.50
C ASN A 104 7.76 2.67 -10.93
N TYR A 105 8.68 3.60 -11.12
CA TYR A 105 8.60 4.94 -10.54
C TYR A 105 7.30 5.66 -10.91
N LEU A 106 6.97 5.68 -12.21
CA LEU A 106 5.81 6.43 -12.69
C LEU A 106 4.50 5.81 -12.24
N GLN A 107 4.39 4.50 -12.37
CA GLN A 107 3.15 3.80 -12.01
C GLN A 107 2.90 3.82 -10.51
N THR A 108 3.95 3.59 -9.72
CA THR A 108 3.83 3.58 -8.26
C THR A 108 3.54 4.98 -7.74
N GLY A 109 4.22 5.98 -8.31
CA GLY A 109 3.95 7.38 -7.98
C GLY A 109 2.52 7.78 -8.29
N HIS A 110 2.00 7.36 -9.43
CA HIS A 110 0.61 7.62 -9.80
C HIS A 110 -0.37 7.03 -8.78
N LEU A 111 -0.13 5.82 -8.32
CA LEU A 111 -0.99 5.20 -7.31
C LEU A 111 -1.02 6.03 -6.03
N ILE A 112 0.14 6.42 -5.53
CA ILE A 112 0.26 7.08 -4.23
C ILE A 112 -0.15 8.55 -4.28
N GLU A 113 0.22 9.26 -5.36
CA GLU A 113 -0.01 10.69 -5.46
C GLU A 113 -1.36 11.06 -6.06
N ASP A 114 -1.99 10.17 -6.81
CA ASP A 114 -3.26 10.45 -7.47
C ASP A 114 -4.35 9.44 -7.17
N PHE A 115 -4.13 8.17 -7.52
CA PHE A 115 -5.19 7.16 -7.46
C PHE A 115 -5.72 6.95 -6.04
N PHE A 116 -4.83 6.74 -5.08
CA PHE A 116 -5.23 6.51 -3.68
C PHE A 116 -5.93 7.75 -3.10
N PRO A 117 -5.33 8.96 -3.15
CA PRO A 117 -6.02 10.13 -2.61
C PRO A 117 -7.37 10.40 -3.26
N ARG A 118 -7.45 10.25 -4.58
CA ARG A 118 -8.68 10.49 -5.33
C ARG A 118 -9.81 9.55 -4.92
N ASN A 119 -9.46 8.34 -4.48
CA ASN A 119 -10.42 7.34 -4.04
C ASN A 119 -10.55 7.26 -2.51
N GLY A 120 -9.98 8.23 -1.79
CA GLY A 120 -10.07 8.28 -0.34
C GLY A 120 -9.29 7.19 0.38
N VAL A 121 -8.19 6.72 -0.20
CA VAL A 121 -7.40 5.62 0.34
C VAL A 121 -6.11 6.14 1.00
N ARG A 122 -5.94 5.80 2.28
CA ARG A 122 -4.68 5.98 2.99
C ARG A 122 -3.73 4.84 2.62
N TYR A 123 -2.46 5.15 2.36
CA TYR A 123 -1.47 4.13 2.05
C TYR A 123 -0.34 4.13 3.08
N ILE A 124 0.03 2.95 3.56
CA ILE A 124 1.12 2.76 4.50
C ILE A 124 2.10 1.71 3.95
N ALA A 125 3.38 2.08 3.88
CA ALA A 125 4.48 1.14 3.65
C ALA A 125 5.26 1.04 4.95
N MET A 126 5.06 -0.05 5.69
CA MET A 126 5.52 -0.15 7.08
C MET A 126 7.02 0.08 7.25
N ASN A 127 7.83 -0.66 6.51
CA ASN A 127 9.29 -0.62 6.72
C ASN A 127 9.95 0.63 6.17
N ASP A 128 9.24 1.37 5.33
CA ASP A 128 9.77 2.62 4.74
C ASP A 128 9.34 3.87 5.48
N GLY A 129 8.50 3.71 6.50
CA GLY A 129 7.98 4.85 7.25
C GLY A 129 7.05 5.74 6.43
N ILE A 130 6.45 5.19 5.37
CA ILE A 130 5.52 5.94 4.51
C ILE A 130 4.10 5.80 5.05
N ASP A 131 3.44 6.95 5.21
CA ASP A 131 2.04 7.02 5.59
C ASP A 131 1.45 8.27 4.96
N THR A 132 0.55 8.09 4.00
CA THR A 132 -0.01 9.21 3.24
C THR A 132 -0.96 10.09 4.04
N LEU A 133 -1.33 9.67 5.25
CA LEU A 133 -2.11 10.51 6.15
C LEU A 133 -1.30 11.68 6.70
N ARG A 134 0.02 11.52 6.77
CA ARG A 134 0.91 12.56 7.28
C ARG A 134 1.00 13.71 6.29
N ASP A 135 1.49 14.87 6.76
CA ASP A 135 1.59 16.06 5.91
C ASP A 135 2.69 15.91 4.85
N ASN A 136 2.82 16.95 4.02
CA ASN A 136 3.74 16.92 2.87
C ASN A 136 5.21 16.74 3.27
N ASN A 137 5.59 17.07 4.49
CA ASN A 137 6.97 16.91 4.95
C ASN A 137 7.34 15.43 5.08
N ASP A 138 6.35 14.57 5.26
CA ASP A 138 6.57 13.15 5.45
C ASP A 138 6.62 12.35 4.15
N ILE A 139 6.44 13.00 2.98
CA ILE A 139 6.62 12.32 1.71
C ILE A 139 8.07 12.34 1.21
N ALA A 140 8.97 13.03 1.90
CA ALA A 140 10.39 13.03 1.54
C ALA A 140 10.98 11.61 1.51
N PRO A 141 10.71 10.72 2.48
CA PRO A 141 11.18 9.34 2.41
C PRO A 141 10.69 8.63 1.15
N PHE A 142 9.43 8.82 0.79
CA PHE A 142 8.85 8.24 -0.42
C PHE A 142 9.57 8.74 -1.67
N LYS A 143 9.77 10.05 -1.79
CA LYS A 143 10.48 10.63 -2.94
C LYS A 143 11.92 10.12 -3.03
N ASN A 144 12.60 10.00 -1.91
CA ASN A 144 13.97 9.51 -1.89
C ASN A 144 14.04 8.06 -2.34
N ILE A 145 13.11 7.22 -1.90
CA ILE A 145 13.06 5.82 -2.29
C ILE A 145 12.77 5.70 -3.79
N LEU A 146 11.83 6.47 -4.31
CA LEU A 146 11.51 6.46 -5.73
C LEU A 146 12.71 6.91 -6.58
N ASN A 147 13.39 7.96 -6.16
CA ASN A 147 14.58 8.45 -6.87
C ASN A 147 15.67 7.40 -6.90
N GLU A 148 15.89 6.72 -5.78
CA GLU A 148 16.86 5.64 -5.70
C GLU A 148 16.51 4.48 -6.61
N MET A 149 15.23 4.08 -6.64
CA MET A 149 14.75 3.02 -7.52
C MET A 149 14.91 3.39 -8.99
N TYR A 150 14.63 4.64 -9.34
CA TYR A 150 14.67 5.11 -10.71
C TYR A 150 16.10 5.26 -11.24
N SER A 151 17.02 5.68 -10.39
CA SER A 151 18.40 5.95 -10.81
C SER A 151 19.25 4.69 -10.95
N LYS A 152 18.72 3.54 -10.63
CA LYS A 152 19.38 2.25 -10.85
C LYS A 152 18.94 1.64 -12.17
#